data_fed7dde8aa3d461d96899ccbc29b981e
#
_entry.id   fed7dde8aa3d461d96899ccbc29b981e
#
_cell.length_a   1.000
_cell.length_b   1.000
_cell.length_c   1.000
_cell.angle_alpha   90.00
_cell.angle_beta   90.00
_cell.angle_gamma   90.00
#
_symmetry.space_group_name_H-M   'P 1'
#
loop_
_entity.id
_entity.type
_entity.pdbx_description
1 polymer ?
#
loop_
_entity_poly.entity_id
_entity_poly.type
_entity_poly.pdbx_seq_one_letter_code
_entity_poly.pdbx_strand_id
1 'polypeptide(L)'
;MIIDDNHISVDGICHNIGWSDLNAEVVCKAYDGQQALNYLQNNPVDLIISDIEMPQLDGLSLAENALKLNSSIKIILISAFDKFEYAKQAIRLGAFDYIEKPLDYAYLEEIIRNALDMLDKEQKNLAILKKSRPIMVDNFFHKLIQSSSDEARYTLSDYANYLQLNLEYHYYQAIVIRIQNAVEIKEKNGIEEYHIKLMSMSDTIRELFDKNFALVHTLSTFDE
;
A
#
# COMPACT_ATOMS: atom_id res chain seq x y z
N MET A 1 -11.62 -3.78 -14.18
CA MET A 1 -11.59 -3.49 -15.62
C MET A 1 -11.62 -4.80 -16.39
N ILE A 2 -12.38 -4.87 -17.51
CA ILE A 2 -12.49 -6.06 -18.39
C ILE A 2 -12.09 -5.66 -19.80
N ILE A 3 -11.22 -6.44 -20.43
CA ILE A 3 -10.64 -6.13 -21.74
C ILE A 3 -10.64 -7.38 -22.63
N ASP A 4 -11.29 -7.30 -23.77
CA ASP A 4 -11.34 -8.35 -24.82
C ASP A 4 -11.82 -7.67 -26.12
N ASP A 5 -11.20 -7.93 -27.26
CA ASP A 5 -11.62 -7.36 -28.54
C ASP A 5 -12.99 -7.90 -29.00
N ASN A 6 -13.42 -9.01 -28.43
CA ASN A 6 -14.76 -9.57 -28.59
C ASN A 6 -15.73 -8.97 -27.55
N HIS A 7 -16.62 -8.09 -27.99
CA HIS A 7 -17.67 -7.48 -27.16
C HIS A 7 -18.54 -8.50 -26.43
N ILE A 8 -18.80 -9.67 -27.04
CA ILE A 8 -19.62 -10.72 -26.41
C ILE A 8 -18.91 -11.30 -25.19
N SER A 9 -17.59 -11.48 -25.25
CA SER A 9 -16.79 -11.93 -24.11
C SER A 9 -16.85 -10.93 -22.95
N VAL A 10 -16.65 -9.63 -23.23
CA VAL A 10 -16.74 -8.56 -22.23
C VAL A 10 -18.11 -8.54 -21.56
N ASP A 11 -19.18 -8.55 -22.37
CA ASP A 11 -20.55 -8.54 -21.84
C ASP A 11 -20.88 -9.85 -21.10
N GLY A 12 -20.37 -10.99 -21.57
CA GLY A 12 -20.50 -12.27 -20.90
C GLY A 12 -19.91 -12.24 -19.48
N ILE A 13 -18.70 -11.74 -19.31
CA ILE A 13 -18.06 -11.60 -18.00
C ILE A 13 -18.86 -10.62 -17.13
N CYS A 14 -19.28 -9.49 -17.69
CA CYS A 14 -20.04 -8.48 -16.93
C CYS A 14 -21.36 -9.01 -16.39
N HIS A 15 -22.06 -9.88 -17.13
CA HIS A 15 -23.40 -10.34 -16.75
C HIS A 15 -23.41 -11.64 -15.94
N ASN A 16 -22.41 -12.49 -16.10
CA ASN A 16 -22.40 -13.80 -15.44
C ASN A 16 -21.63 -13.82 -14.12
N ILE A 17 -20.90 -12.75 -13.78
CA ILE A 17 -20.20 -12.61 -12.51
C ILE A 17 -21.05 -11.78 -11.54
N GLY A 18 -21.18 -12.25 -10.30
CA GLY A 18 -21.91 -11.55 -9.23
C GLY A 18 -21.10 -10.42 -8.59
N TRP A 19 -20.81 -9.35 -9.35
CA TRP A 19 -19.96 -8.24 -8.90
C TRP A 19 -20.39 -7.62 -7.58
N SER A 20 -21.70 -7.48 -7.37
CA SER A 20 -22.26 -6.95 -6.10
C SER A 20 -21.94 -7.86 -4.92
N ASP A 21 -21.98 -9.18 -5.10
CA ASP A 21 -21.69 -10.16 -4.05
C ASP A 21 -20.19 -10.22 -3.72
N LEU A 22 -19.36 -9.78 -4.66
CA LEU A 22 -17.92 -9.63 -4.52
C LEU A 22 -17.52 -8.25 -3.95
N ASN A 23 -18.48 -7.37 -3.66
CA ASN A 23 -18.24 -5.97 -3.29
C ASN A 23 -17.29 -5.26 -4.28
N ALA A 24 -17.52 -5.48 -5.57
CA ALA A 24 -16.71 -4.98 -6.67
C ALA A 24 -17.61 -4.36 -7.77
N GLU A 25 -17.03 -3.50 -8.59
CA GLU A 25 -17.70 -2.91 -9.73
C GLU A 25 -16.83 -2.91 -10.99
N VAL A 26 -17.46 -3.00 -12.14
CA VAL A 26 -16.78 -2.91 -13.43
C VAL A 26 -16.65 -1.45 -13.84
N VAL A 27 -15.50 -0.84 -13.53
CA VAL A 27 -15.23 0.60 -13.76
C VAL A 27 -14.92 0.91 -15.23
N CYS A 28 -14.48 -0.08 -16.01
CA CYS A 28 -14.15 0.11 -17.42
C CYS A 28 -14.32 -1.18 -18.20
N LYS A 29 -14.89 -1.06 -19.40
CA LYS A 29 -14.88 -2.05 -20.46
C LYS A 29 -14.02 -1.50 -21.59
N ALA A 30 -13.00 -2.22 -22.00
CA ALA A 30 -12.14 -1.85 -23.11
C ALA A 30 -12.13 -2.96 -24.18
N TYR A 31 -11.93 -2.58 -25.41
CA TYR A 31 -11.99 -3.49 -26.56
C TYR A 31 -10.65 -3.58 -27.29
N ASP A 32 -9.62 -2.95 -26.75
CA ASP A 32 -8.23 -3.09 -27.12
C ASP A 32 -7.32 -2.68 -25.94
N GLY A 33 -6.06 -3.13 -26.00
CA GLY A 33 -5.10 -2.85 -24.94
C GLY A 33 -4.71 -1.38 -24.84
N GLN A 34 -4.75 -0.59 -25.93
CA GLN A 34 -4.42 0.83 -25.91
C GLN A 34 -5.50 1.64 -25.21
N GLN A 35 -6.78 1.34 -25.45
CA GLN A 35 -7.90 1.93 -24.73
C GLN A 35 -7.79 1.67 -23.23
N ALA A 36 -7.48 0.42 -22.86
CA ALA A 36 -7.28 0.04 -21.47
C ALA A 36 -6.13 0.81 -20.81
N LEU A 37 -4.97 0.91 -21.49
CA LEU A 37 -3.81 1.61 -20.99
C LEU A 37 -4.08 3.12 -20.79
N ASN A 38 -4.77 3.75 -21.72
CA ASN A 38 -5.17 5.16 -21.62
C ASN A 38 -6.09 5.40 -20.40
N TYR A 39 -6.99 4.47 -20.10
CA TYR A 39 -7.85 4.56 -18.93
C TYR A 39 -7.03 4.43 -17.63
N LEU A 40 -6.10 3.48 -17.57
CA LEU A 40 -5.24 3.21 -16.41
C LEU A 40 -4.36 4.41 -16.02
N GLN A 41 -3.96 5.23 -16.98
CA GLN A 41 -3.13 6.41 -16.71
C GLN A 41 -3.84 7.46 -15.85
N ASN A 42 -5.18 7.49 -15.89
CA ASN A 42 -5.97 8.56 -15.25
C ASN A 42 -6.95 8.04 -14.19
N ASN A 43 -7.10 6.73 -14.05
CA ASN A 43 -8.09 6.14 -13.17
C ASN A 43 -7.48 4.96 -12.38
N PRO A 44 -7.79 4.84 -11.08
CA PRO A 44 -7.38 3.70 -10.29
C PRO A 44 -8.17 2.45 -10.73
N VAL A 45 -7.46 1.33 -10.81
CA VAL A 45 -8.03 0.01 -11.07
C VAL A 45 -7.31 -1.01 -10.19
N ASP A 46 -8.05 -1.85 -9.48
CA ASP A 46 -7.49 -2.84 -8.57
C ASP A 46 -7.32 -4.21 -9.26
N LEU A 47 -8.23 -4.54 -10.19
CA LEU A 47 -8.26 -5.82 -10.90
C LEU A 47 -8.46 -5.61 -12.40
N ILE A 48 -7.61 -6.28 -13.18
CA ILE A 48 -7.70 -6.37 -14.65
C ILE A 48 -8.01 -7.81 -15.04
N ILE A 49 -8.99 -7.99 -15.91
CA ILE A 49 -9.28 -9.24 -16.58
C ILE A 49 -9.12 -8.96 -18.08
N SER A 50 -8.11 -9.55 -18.70
CA SER A 50 -7.74 -9.24 -20.08
C SER A 50 -7.58 -10.48 -20.94
N ASP A 51 -8.15 -10.47 -22.14
CA ASP A 51 -7.70 -11.37 -23.17
C ASP A 51 -6.24 -11.12 -23.53
N ILE A 52 -5.53 -12.15 -23.92
CA ILE A 52 -4.13 -12.02 -24.36
C ILE A 52 -4.09 -11.59 -25.83
N GLU A 53 -4.87 -12.22 -26.68
CA GLU A 53 -4.79 -12.01 -28.12
C GLU A 53 -5.71 -10.87 -28.56
N MET A 54 -5.20 -9.66 -28.52
CA MET A 54 -5.89 -8.45 -28.95
C MET A 54 -5.07 -7.68 -30.00
N PRO A 55 -5.73 -6.93 -30.91
CA PRO A 55 -5.03 -6.10 -31.86
C PRO A 55 -4.31 -4.92 -31.19
N GLN A 56 -3.27 -4.40 -31.82
CA GLN A 56 -2.43 -3.24 -31.41
C GLN A 56 -1.58 -3.51 -30.18
N LEU A 57 -2.17 -3.65 -29.00
CA LEU A 57 -1.50 -3.96 -27.74
C LEU A 57 -2.11 -5.22 -27.15
N ASP A 58 -1.34 -6.31 -27.11
CA ASP A 58 -1.76 -7.56 -26.52
C ASP A 58 -1.88 -7.51 -25.01
N GLY A 59 -2.57 -8.49 -24.40
CA GLY A 59 -2.84 -8.54 -22.95
C GLY A 59 -1.58 -8.71 -22.11
N LEU A 60 -0.52 -9.35 -22.61
CA LEU A 60 0.74 -9.50 -21.90
C LEU A 60 1.49 -8.17 -21.83
N SER A 61 1.55 -7.46 -22.96
CA SER A 61 2.14 -6.12 -23.03
C SER A 61 1.35 -5.11 -22.19
N LEU A 62 0.02 -5.21 -22.18
CA LEU A 62 -0.85 -4.43 -21.31
C LEU A 62 -0.54 -4.71 -19.83
N ALA A 63 -0.44 -5.99 -19.44
CA ALA A 63 -0.12 -6.41 -18.09
C ALA A 63 1.22 -5.84 -17.61
N GLU A 64 2.26 -5.91 -18.43
CA GLU A 64 3.57 -5.35 -18.12
C GLU A 64 3.50 -3.83 -17.88
N ASN A 65 2.79 -3.10 -18.73
CA ASN A 65 2.61 -1.65 -18.58
C ASN A 65 1.76 -1.30 -17.35
N ALA A 66 0.68 -2.04 -17.08
CA ALA A 66 -0.17 -1.85 -15.91
C ALA A 66 0.61 -2.04 -14.60
N LEU A 67 1.44 -3.10 -14.49
CA LEU A 67 2.26 -3.37 -13.32
C LEU A 67 3.39 -2.34 -13.12
N LYS A 68 3.90 -1.74 -14.19
CA LYS A 68 4.83 -0.60 -14.10
C LYS A 68 4.16 0.66 -13.55
N LEU A 69 2.89 0.89 -13.87
CA LEU A 69 2.10 2.01 -13.34
C LEU A 69 1.72 1.80 -11.88
N ASN A 70 1.27 0.59 -11.55
CA ASN A 70 0.89 0.22 -10.18
C ASN A 70 1.12 -1.28 -9.96
N SER A 71 2.14 -1.63 -9.20
CA SER A 71 2.51 -3.03 -8.91
C SER A 71 1.50 -3.79 -8.04
N SER A 72 0.53 -3.09 -7.45
CA SER A 72 -0.51 -3.72 -6.61
C SER A 72 -1.69 -4.25 -7.42
N ILE A 73 -1.83 -3.89 -8.70
CA ILE A 73 -2.91 -4.35 -9.57
C ILE A 73 -2.86 -5.88 -9.67
N LYS A 74 -3.99 -6.54 -9.49
CA LYS A 74 -4.12 -7.97 -9.80
C LYS A 74 -4.56 -8.14 -11.24
N ILE A 75 -3.91 -9.04 -11.96
CA ILE A 75 -4.15 -9.26 -13.42
C ILE A 75 -4.48 -10.71 -13.64
N ILE A 76 -5.67 -10.95 -14.20
CA ILE A 76 -6.12 -12.26 -14.68
C ILE A 76 -6.06 -12.21 -16.20
N LEU A 77 -5.26 -13.10 -16.79
CA LEU A 77 -5.12 -13.21 -18.24
C LEU A 77 -5.97 -14.36 -18.76
N ILE A 78 -6.66 -14.12 -19.87
CA ILE A 78 -7.51 -15.08 -20.54
C ILE A 78 -6.92 -15.37 -21.92
N SER A 79 -6.96 -16.63 -22.38
CA SER A 79 -6.45 -17.01 -23.69
C SER A 79 -7.31 -18.09 -24.34
N ALA A 80 -7.46 -18.00 -25.66
CA ALA A 80 -8.13 -19.03 -26.45
C ALA A 80 -7.23 -20.22 -26.80
N PHE A 81 -5.93 -20.11 -26.59
CA PHE A 81 -4.96 -21.11 -27.00
C PHE A 81 -4.20 -21.66 -25.78
N ASP A 82 -4.11 -22.98 -25.71
CA ASP A 82 -3.19 -23.72 -24.83
C ASP A 82 -1.74 -23.51 -25.34
N LYS A 83 -1.28 -22.25 -25.25
CA LYS A 83 0.12 -21.91 -25.52
C LYS A 83 0.86 -21.86 -24.19
N PHE A 84 1.54 -22.93 -23.86
CA PHE A 84 2.42 -23.01 -22.70
C PHE A 84 3.33 -21.77 -22.53
N GLU A 85 3.73 -21.15 -23.64
CA GLU A 85 4.54 -19.92 -23.60
C GLU A 85 3.79 -18.71 -23.04
N TYR A 86 2.47 -18.59 -23.24
CA TYR A 86 1.68 -17.52 -22.65
C TYR A 86 1.53 -17.69 -21.13
N ALA A 87 1.23 -18.90 -20.68
CA ALA A 87 1.19 -19.19 -19.24
C ALA A 87 2.54 -18.90 -18.57
N LYS A 88 3.65 -19.29 -19.21
CA LYS A 88 5.00 -19.03 -18.72
C LYS A 88 5.33 -17.52 -18.66
N GLN A 89 4.89 -16.75 -19.65
CA GLN A 89 5.06 -15.30 -19.66
C GLN A 89 4.20 -14.62 -18.59
N ALA A 90 2.93 -15.03 -18.45
CA ALA A 90 2.04 -14.54 -17.41
C ALA A 90 2.64 -14.72 -16.00
N ILE A 91 3.19 -15.91 -15.68
CA ILE A 91 3.86 -16.19 -14.43
C ILE A 91 5.08 -15.28 -14.23
N ARG A 92 5.91 -15.09 -15.27
CA ARG A 92 7.10 -14.23 -15.19
C ARG A 92 6.77 -12.76 -14.97
N LEU A 93 5.66 -12.30 -15.50
CA LEU A 93 5.14 -10.95 -15.32
C LEU A 93 4.53 -10.74 -13.92
N GLY A 94 4.21 -11.83 -13.21
CA GLY A 94 3.52 -11.76 -11.92
C GLY A 94 2.01 -11.56 -12.08
N ALA A 95 1.41 -12.02 -13.18
CA ALA A 95 -0.04 -12.10 -13.29
C ALA A 95 -0.60 -12.92 -12.13
N PHE A 96 -1.78 -12.53 -11.65
CA PHE A 96 -2.43 -13.22 -10.54
C PHE A 96 -2.87 -14.63 -10.95
N ASP A 97 -3.47 -14.74 -12.14
CA ASP A 97 -3.85 -16.02 -12.70
C ASP A 97 -3.90 -15.99 -14.24
N TYR A 98 -4.00 -17.17 -14.84
CA TYR A 98 -4.14 -17.41 -16.27
C TYR A 98 -5.25 -18.42 -16.51
N ILE A 99 -6.23 -18.10 -17.37
CA ILE A 99 -7.42 -18.91 -17.62
C ILE A 99 -7.56 -19.20 -19.13
N GLU A 100 -7.88 -20.44 -19.45
CA GLU A 100 -8.14 -20.87 -20.83
C GLU A 100 -9.62 -20.71 -21.19
N LYS A 101 -9.89 -20.29 -22.41
CA LYS A 101 -11.23 -20.34 -23.02
C LYS A 101 -11.54 -21.79 -23.47
N PRO A 102 -12.80 -22.30 -23.33
CA PRO A 102 -13.99 -21.56 -22.95
C PRO A 102 -14.08 -21.24 -21.47
N LEU A 103 -14.59 -20.03 -21.13
CA LEU A 103 -14.68 -19.58 -19.75
C LEU A 103 -15.74 -20.36 -18.97
N ASP A 104 -15.32 -20.96 -17.86
CA ASP A 104 -16.20 -21.34 -16.77
C ASP A 104 -16.37 -20.12 -15.84
N TYR A 105 -17.54 -19.50 -15.87
CA TYR A 105 -17.80 -18.30 -15.08
C TYR A 105 -17.78 -18.54 -13.57
N ALA A 106 -18.14 -19.75 -13.11
CA ALA A 106 -18.05 -20.09 -11.69
C ALA A 106 -16.59 -20.15 -11.23
N TYR A 107 -15.73 -20.76 -12.05
CA TYR A 107 -14.30 -20.80 -11.80
C TYR A 107 -13.65 -19.41 -11.88
N LEU A 108 -14.03 -18.61 -12.88
CA LEU A 108 -13.57 -17.22 -13.00
C LEU A 108 -13.98 -16.39 -11.78
N GLU A 109 -15.21 -16.54 -11.29
CA GLU A 109 -15.67 -15.84 -10.08
C GLU A 109 -14.86 -16.23 -8.84
N GLU A 110 -14.51 -17.51 -8.69
CA GLU A 110 -13.64 -17.98 -7.60
C GLU A 110 -12.25 -17.31 -7.65
N ILE A 111 -11.64 -17.22 -8.83
CA ILE A 111 -10.34 -16.56 -9.02
C ILE A 111 -10.44 -15.06 -8.72
N ILE A 112 -11.49 -14.40 -9.20
CA ILE A 112 -11.74 -12.98 -8.90
C ILE A 112 -11.87 -12.79 -7.38
N ARG A 113 -12.62 -13.62 -6.68
CA ARG A 113 -12.77 -13.58 -5.21
C ARG A 113 -11.43 -13.69 -4.51
N ASN A 114 -10.60 -14.65 -4.92
CA ASN A 114 -9.26 -14.84 -4.36
C ASN A 114 -8.36 -13.61 -4.60
N ALA A 115 -8.44 -12.99 -5.76
CA ALA A 115 -7.70 -11.78 -6.09
C ALA A 115 -8.13 -10.59 -5.20
N LEU A 116 -9.44 -10.40 -5.02
CA LEU A 116 -10.00 -9.34 -4.17
C LEU A 116 -9.67 -9.56 -2.69
N ASP A 117 -9.73 -10.79 -2.20
CA ASP A 117 -9.33 -11.14 -0.82
C ASP A 117 -7.84 -10.86 -0.57
N MET A 118 -6.99 -11.07 -1.57
CA MET A 118 -5.58 -10.73 -1.47
C MET A 118 -5.35 -9.22 -1.41
N LEU A 119 -6.05 -8.45 -2.27
CA LEU A 119 -6.03 -6.97 -2.24
C LEU A 119 -6.46 -6.43 -0.88
N ASP A 120 -7.55 -6.95 -0.33
CA ASP A 120 -8.07 -6.58 0.99
C ASP A 120 -7.04 -6.83 2.12
N LYS A 121 -6.38 -7.99 2.08
CA LYS A 121 -5.32 -8.33 3.04
C LYS A 121 -4.13 -7.40 2.91
N GLU A 122 -3.69 -7.09 1.69
CA GLU A 122 -2.59 -6.16 1.43
C GLU A 122 -2.92 -4.75 1.94
N GLN A 123 -4.13 -4.24 1.68
CA GLN A 123 -4.58 -2.94 2.17
C GLN A 123 -4.67 -2.89 3.70
N LYS A 124 -5.21 -3.92 4.35
CA LYS A 124 -5.27 -4.02 5.81
C LYS A 124 -3.88 -4.03 6.43
N ASN A 125 -2.94 -4.80 5.85
CA ASN A 125 -1.57 -4.84 6.32
C ASN A 125 -0.87 -3.47 6.19
N LEU A 126 -1.06 -2.78 5.07
CA LEU A 126 -0.56 -1.42 4.87
C LEU A 126 -1.16 -0.42 5.88
N ALA A 127 -2.45 -0.55 6.18
CA ALA A 127 -3.11 0.30 7.17
C ALA A 127 -2.57 0.05 8.59
N ILE A 128 -2.31 -1.22 8.96
CA ILE A 128 -1.69 -1.59 10.23
C ILE A 128 -0.27 -1.01 10.31
N LEU A 129 0.54 -1.16 9.26
CA LEU A 129 1.89 -0.62 9.20
C LEU A 129 1.89 0.91 9.33
N LYS A 130 0.98 1.60 8.62
CA LYS A 130 0.83 3.06 8.73
C LYS A 130 0.45 3.50 10.15
N LYS A 131 -0.43 2.76 10.84
CA LYS A 131 -0.84 3.07 12.23
C LYS A 131 0.24 2.75 13.26
N SER A 132 0.99 1.66 13.06
CA SER A 132 2.04 1.25 14.00
C SER A 132 3.38 1.99 13.78
N ARG A 133 3.62 2.53 12.59
CA ARG A 133 4.85 3.24 12.26
C ARG A 133 5.20 4.37 13.26
N PRO A 134 4.29 5.26 13.68
CA PRO A 134 4.62 6.29 14.66
C PRO A 134 5.14 5.70 15.97
N ILE A 135 4.50 4.64 16.49
CA ILE A 135 4.92 3.96 17.72
C ILE A 135 6.28 3.29 17.54
N MET A 136 6.53 2.70 16.38
CA MET A 136 7.84 2.09 16.06
C MET A 136 8.94 3.14 15.97
N VAL A 137 8.65 4.31 15.42
CA VAL A 137 9.57 5.45 15.34
C VAL A 137 9.86 5.98 16.72
N ASP A 138 8.86 6.13 17.58
CA ASP A 138 9.05 6.54 18.99
C ASP A 138 9.96 5.54 19.72
N ASN A 139 9.68 4.27 19.63
CA ASN A 139 10.50 3.21 20.22
C ASN A 139 11.94 3.20 19.69
N PHE A 140 12.12 3.50 18.41
CA PHE A 140 13.44 3.65 17.81
C PHE A 140 14.24 4.77 18.48
N PHE A 141 13.67 5.96 18.60
CA PHE A 141 14.35 7.10 19.21
C PHE A 141 14.58 6.89 20.70
N HIS A 142 13.65 6.26 21.42
CA HIS A 142 13.86 5.86 22.82
C HIS A 142 15.07 4.93 22.96
N LYS A 143 15.15 3.90 22.12
CA LYS A 143 16.30 2.99 22.11
C LYS A 143 17.60 3.70 21.74
N LEU A 144 17.57 4.61 20.78
CA LEU A 144 18.73 5.40 20.37
C LEU A 144 19.30 6.23 21.52
N ILE A 145 18.43 6.85 22.32
CA ILE A 145 18.83 7.66 23.47
C ILE A 145 19.36 6.80 24.63
N GLN A 146 18.78 5.63 24.86
CA GLN A 146 19.15 4.73 25.95
C GLN A 146 20.37 3.85 25.64
N SER A 147 20.70 3.66 24.36
CA SER A 147 21.77 2.75 23.95
C SER A 147 23.14 3.41 24.13
N SER A 148 24.00 2.77 24.94
CA SER A 148 25.39 3.19 25.19
C SER A 148 26.45 2.31 24.55
N SER A 149 26.07 1.23 23.82
CA SER A 149 27.00 0.26 23.25
C SER A 149 27.09 0.32 21.72
N ASP A 150 28.28 0.01 21.18
CA ASP A 150 28.52 -0.02 19.73
C ASP A 150 27.74 -1.12 19.01
N GLU A 151 27.45 -2.25 19.65
CA GLU A 151 26.58 -3.31 19.11
C GLU A 151 25.15 -2.82 18.83
N ALA A 152 24.63 -1.91 19.67
CA ALA A 152 23.31 -1.32 19.46
C ALA A 152 23.25 -0.45 18.19
N ARG A 153 24.36 0.13 17.75
CA ARG A 153 24.41 1.01 16.57
C ARG A 153 24.14 0.26 15.27
N TYR A 154 24.66 -0.96 15.08
CA TYR A 154 24.41 -1.77 13.89
C TYR A 154 22.93 -2.17 13.80
N THR A 155 22.36 -2.66 14.88
CA THR A 155 20.94 -3.03 14.96
C THR A 155 20.01 -1.83 14.72
N LEU A 156 20.42 -0.63 15.19
CA LEU A 156 19.67 0.60 15.00
C LEU A 156 19.71 1.10 13.54
N SER A 157 20.83 0.92 12.83
CA SER A 157 20.94 1.26 11.42
C SER A 157 19.96 0.45 10.56
N ASP A 158 19.92 -0.88 10.75
CA ASP A 158 18.99 -1.76 10.04
C ASP A 158 17.53 -1.42 10.38
N TYR A 159 17.26 -1.08 11.64
CA TYR A 159 15.92 -0.70 12.07
C TYR A 159 15.49 0.67 11.53
N ALA A 160 16.42 1.64 11.43
CA ALA A 160 16.17 2.92 10.77
C ALA A 160 15.82 2.73 9.29
N ASN A 161 16.57 1.88 8.58
CA ASN A 161 16.31 1.53 7.19
C ASN A 161 14.93 0.86 7.02
N TYR A 162 14.58 -0.09 7.90
CA TYR A 162 13.25 -0.71 7.90
C TYR A 162 12.13 0.32 8.10
N LEU A 163 12.33 1.30 9.00
CA LEU A 163 11.39 2.40 9.24
C LEU A 163 11.43 3.48 8.16
N GLN A 164 12.30 3.36 7.15
CA GLN A 164 12.54 4.36 6.12
C GLN A 164 12.86 5.75 6.70
N LEU A 165 13.65 5.78 7.78
CA LEU A 165 14.15 7.01 8.37
C LEU A 165 15.44 7.39 7.66
N ASN A 166 15.45 8.56 7.02
CA ASN A 166 16.70 9.13 6.53
C ASN A 166 17.45 9.75 7.72
N LEU A 167 18.57 9.12 8.09
CA LEU A 167 19.45 9.59 9.17
C LEU A 167 20.82 10.04 8.62
N GLU A 168 20.94 10.31 7.32
CA GLU A 168 22.17 10.79 6.69
C GLU A 168 22.25 12.32 6.72
N TYR A 169 22.29 12.90 7.94
CA TYR A 169 22.45 14.33 8.13
C TYR A 169 23.82 14.66 8.74
N HIS A 170 24.36 15.83 8.36
CA HIS A 170 25.65 16.29 8.89
C HIS A 170 25.58 16.75 10.34
N TYR A 171 24.40 17.14 10.81
CA TYR A 171 24.19 17.68 12.15
C TYR A 171 22.90 17.14 12.76
N TYR A 172 22.99 16.81 14.05
CA TYR A 172 21.85 16.41 14.88
C TYR A 172 21.79 17.33 16.09
N GLN A 173 20.59 17.73 16.47
CA GLN A 173 20.34 18.52 17.66
C GLN A 173 19.28 17.85 18.52
N ALA A 174 19.59 17.66 19.79
CA ALA A 174 18.62 17.22 20.78
C ALA A 174 18.21 18.43 21.64
N ILE A 175 16.89 18.60 21.79
CA ILE A 175 16.30 19.65 22.62
C ILE A 175 15.49 18.97 23.71
N VAL A 176 15.76 19.29 24.98
CA VAL A 176 14.99 18.80 26.12
C VAL A 176 14.10 19.91 26.65
N ILE A 177 12.80 19.66 26.64
CA ILE A 177 11.81 20.60 27.19
C ILE A 177 11.17 19.95 28.41
N ARG A 178 11.27 20.62 29.56
CA ARG A 178 10.69 20.17 30.82
C ARG A 178 9.54 21.07 31.23
N ILE A 179 8.40 20.47 31.56
CA ILE A 179 7.29 21.22 32.17
C ILE A 179 7.56 21.39 33.64
N GLN A 180 7.69 22.65 34.05
CA GLN A 180 7.73 22.98 35.48
C GLN A 180 6.33 22.79 36.08
N ASN A 181 6.26 22.34 37.34
CA ASN A 181 5.00 22.11 38.06
C ASN A 181 4.08 21.03 37.45
N ALA A 182 4.62 20.01 36.79
CA ALA A 182 3.85 18.93 36.23
C ALA A 182 2.95 18.22 37.26
N VAL A 183 3.46 18.06 38.50
CA VAL A 183 2.70 17.45 39.62
C VAL A 183 1.49 18.31 39.97
N GLU A 184 1.69 19.62 40.14
CA GLU A 184 0.62 20.57 40.50
C GLU A 184 -0.48 20.61 39.38
N ILE A 185 -0.07 20.52 38.12
CA ILE A 185 -1.00 20.49 37.00
C ILE A 185 -1.82 19.19 37.01
N LYS A 186 -1.20 18.02 37.26
CA LYS A 186 -1.87 16.74 37.40
C LYS A 186 -2.88 16.71 38.54
N GLU A 187 -2.50 17.30 39.69
CA GLU A 187 -3.37 17.38 40.88
C GLU A 187 -4.58 18.29 40.68
N LYS A 188 -4.39 19.44 40.02
CA LYS A 188 -5.46 20.42 39.82
C LYS A 188 -6.43 20.03 38.69
N ASN A 189 -5.91 19.52 37.59
CA ASN A 189 -6.67 19.35 36.33
C ASN A 189 -6.93 17.89 35.99
N GLY A 190 -6.33 16.96 36.68
CA GLY A 190 -6.41 15.54 36.38
C GLY A 190 -5.37 15.08 35.35
N ILE A 191 -5.15 13.77 35.34
CA ILE A 191 -4.14 13.13 34.48
C ILE A 191 -4.51 13.25 32.99
N GLU A 192 -5.79 13.14 32.65
CA GLU A 192 -6.25 13.21 31.26
C GLU A 192 -5.98 14.59 30.64
N GLU A 193 -6.32 15.67 31.35
CA GLU A 193 -6.09 17.03 30.86
C GLU A 193 -4.59 17.35 30.75
N TYR A 194 -3.78 16.82 31.65
CA TYR A 194 -2.33 16.92 31.55
C TYR A 194 -1.79 16.24 30.27
N HIS A 195 -2.28 15.03 29.93
CA HIS A 195 -1.89 14.35 28.71
C HIS A 195 -2.33 15.08 27.44
N ILE A 196 -3.53 15.64 27.42
CA ILE A 196 -4.01 16.45 26.28
C ILE A 196 -3.10 17.67 26.08
N LYS A 197 -2.69 18.34 27.15
CA LYS A 197 -1.76 19.47 27.07
C LYS A 197 -0.39 19.05 26.56
N LEU A 198 0.14 17.90 26.99
CA LEU A 198 1.40 17.36 26.47
C LEU A 198 1.34 17.08 24.98
N MET A 199 0.26 16.43 24.50
CA MET A 199 0.07 16.18 23.08
C MET A 199 0.01 17.48 22.28
N SER A 200 -0.78 18.45 22.73
CA SER A 200 -0.89 19.77 22.07
C SER A 200 0.45 20.51 22.01
N MET A 201 1.26 20.42 23.09
CA MET A 201 2.62 20.98 23.08
C MET A 201 3.53 20.28 22.09
N SER A 202 3.48 18.95 22.03
CA SER A 202 4.27 18.14 21.08
C SER A 202 3.94 18.52 19.64
N ASP A 203 2.65 18.66 19.32
CA ASP A 203 2.19 19.07 17.98
C ASP A 203 2.63 20.51 17.64
N THR A 204 2.52 21.44 18.60
CA THR A 204 2.99 22.83 18.42
C THR A 204 4.50 22.87 18.18
N ILE A 205 5.28 22.11 18.94
CA ILE A 205 6.73 22.02 18.76
C ILE A 205 7.06 21.48 17.38
N ARG A 206 6.38 20.41 16.97
CA ARG A 206 6.56 19.82 15.64
C ARG A 206 6.27 20.83 14.55
N GLU A 207 5.14 21.53 14.58
CA GLU A 207 4.78 22.56 13.60
C GLU A 207 5.78 23.72 13.52
N LEU A 208 6.35 24.13 14.66
CA LEU A 208 7.34 25.21 14.70
C LEU A 208 8.68 24.80 14.07
N PHE A 209 9.07 23.54 14.24
CA PHE A 209 10.38 23.05 13.80
C PHE A 209 10.35 22.39 12.41
N ASP A 210 9.23 21.81 11.97
CA ASP A 210 9.12 21.16 10.63
C ASP A 210 9.51 22.06 9.47
N LYS A 211 9.36 23.38 9.62
CA LYS A 211 9.73 24.36 8.58
C LYS A 211 11.24 24.58 8.47
N ASN A 212 12.01 24.26 9.51
CA ASN A 212 13.42 24.61 9.61
C ASN A 212 14.35 23.39 9.68
N PHE A 213 13.80 22.20 9.88
CA PHE A 213 14.57 20.96 10.05
C PHE A 213 14.03 19.87 9.12
N ALA A 214 14.94 19.08 8.59
CA ALA A 214 14.58 18.01 7.67
C ALA A 214 13.86 16.81 8.33
N LEU A 215 14.09 16.63 9.64
CA LEU A 215 13.42 15.62 10.44
C LEU A 215 13.23 16.18 11.87
N VAL A 216 11.97 16.19 12.32
CA VAL A 216 11.63 16.55 13.71
C VAL A 216 10.94 15.33 14.33
N HIS A 217 11.45 14.91 15.48
CA HIS A 217 10.82 13.86 16.28
C HIS A 217 10.69 14.31 17.72
N THR A 218 9.46 14.20 18.24
CA THR A 218 9.16 14.56 19.64
C THR A 218 8.92 13.30 20.45
N LEU A 219 9.65 13.14 21.54
CA LEU A 219 9.48 12.08 22.51
C LEU A 219 8.87 12.64 23.78
N SER A 220 7.84 11.99 24.29
CA SER A 220 7.27 12.29 25.60
C SER A 220 7.76 11.24 26.59
N THR A 221 8.58 11.63 27.54
CA THR A 221 8.96 10.77 28.67
C THR A 221 8.06 11.13 29.85
N PHE A 222 7.42 10.12 30.43
CA PHE A 222 6.68 10.27 31.67
C PHE A 222 7.66 9.97 32.80
N ASP A 223 7.97 10.96 33.65
CA ASP A 223 8.60 10.70 34.93
C ASP A 223 7.56 9.94 35.78
N GLU A 224 7.89 8.71 36.20
CA GLU A 224 7.15 7.94 37.19
C GLU A 224 7.21 8.61 38.59
#